data_c6752458aed80a910b2964e6b0e9b7d5
#
_entry.id   c6752458aed80a910b2964e6b0e9b7d5
#
_cell.length_a   1.000
_cell.length_b   1.000
_cell.length_c   1.000
_cell.angle_alpha   90.00
_cell.angle_beta   90.00
_cell.angle_gamma   90.00
#
_symmetry.space_group_name_H-M   'P 1'
#
loop_
_entity.id
_entity.type
_entity.pdbx_description
1 polymer ?
#
loop_
_entity_poly.entity_id
_entity_poly.type
_entity_poly.pdbx_seq_one_letter_code
_entity_poly.pdbx_strand_id
1 'polypeptide(L)'
;MKKLLILGIVALALTACTDTKVPFLSSKSNNTNSSSSSSSTGIFVNLKEQLNGREFIIVTEGYNSKTSIGFKGDRVYGFSGINRYFGTYQVSGGKFIFGEFGLTTLPGSQEAMTQELKFLDILKNNKSIKLSGDTLTLISTEGIELIFKDPKAAVTQNK
;
A
#
# COMPACT_ATOMS: atom_id res chain seq x y z
N MET A 1 49.11 5.86 15.98
CA MET A 1 49.47 6.26 17.34
C MET A 1 48.40 7.23 17.85
N LYS A 2 47.97 7.00 19.04
CA LYS A 2 47.09 7.71 19.99
C LYS A 2 45.63 7.26 20.00
N LYS A 3 45.48 6.27 20.92
CA LYS A 3 44.25 5.90 21.61
C LYS A 3 43.79 7.06 22.50
N LEU A 4 42.49 7.34 22.54
CA LEU A 4 41.90 8.00 23.71
C LEU A 4 40.61 7.27 24.10
N LEU A 5 40.71 6.52 25.18
CA LEU A 5 39.63 5.99 25.99
C LEU A 5 39.09 7.14 26.85
N ILE A 6 37.76 7.33 26.85
CA ILE A 6 37.09 8.05 27.94
C ILE A 6 36.01 7.13 28.50
N LEU A 7 36.27 6.66 29.68
CA LEU A 7 35.39 6.00 30.64
C LEU A 7 34.65 7.09 31.45
N GLY A 8 33.39 6.93 31.72
CA GLY A 8 32.67 7.82 32.64
C GLY A 8 31.18 7.47 32.67
N ILE A 9 30.87 6.64 33.58
CA ILE A 9 30.23 6.72 34.90
C ILE A 9 28.70 6.69 34.83
N VAL A 10 28.25 5.58 35.41
CA VAL A 10 26.89 5.19 35.87
C VAL A 10 26.32 6.22 36.85
N ALA A 11 25.06 6.56 36.70
CA ALA A 11 24.22 7.06 37.78
C ALA A 11 22.86 6.37 37.76
N LEU A 12 22.71 5.43 38.66
CA LEU A 12 21.47 4.81 39.10
C LEU A 12 20.69 5.83 39.93
N ALA A 13 19.46 6.07 39.62
CA ALA A 13 18.50 6.66 40.56
C ALA A 13 17.20 5.85 40.54
N LEU A 14 17.10 5.01 41.53
CA LEU A 14 15.86 4.40 42.00
C LEU A 14 15.09 5.45 42.83
N THR A 15 13.84 5.68 42.47
CA THR A 15 12.86 6.20 43.44
C THR A 15 11.60 5.38 43.39
N ALA A 16 11.26 4.88 44.56
CA ALA A 16 10.20 3.95 44.87
C ALA A 16 8.82 4.61 44.98
N CYS A 17 7.82 3.80 44.66
CA CYS A 17 6.51 3.60 45.25
C CYS A 17 5.87 4.74 46.08
N THR A 18 4.63 5.10 45.74
CA THR A 18 3.56 5.16 46.72
C THR A 18 2.24 4.73 46.10
N ASP A 19 1.72 3.60 46.60
CA ASP A 19 0.32 3.21 46.55
C ASP A 19 -0.55 4.30 47.18
N THR A 20 -1.56 4.74 46.47
CA THR A 20 -2.68 5.40 47.13
C THR A 20 -3.97 4.81 46.58
N LYS A 21 -4.53 3.94 47.40
CA LYS A 21 -5.83 3.32 47.30
C LYS A 21 -6.88 4.39 47.55
N VAL A 22 -7.77 4.64 46.61
CA VAL A 22 -8.99 5.43 46.83
C VAL A 22 -10.23 4.64 46.43
N PRO A 23 -11.32 4.72 47.21
CA PRO A 23 -12.42 3.79 47.12
C PRO A 23 -13.42 4.14 46.03
N PHE A 24 -13.97 3.11 45.50
CA PHE A 24 -15.16 2.94 44.69
C PHE A 24 -16.34 3.82 45.12
N LEU A 25 -16.87 4.59 44.21
CA LEU A 25 -18.24 5.10 44.26
C LEU A 25 -18.87 4.98 42.87
N SER A 26 -19.88 4.11 42.85
CA SER A 26 -20.78 3.82 41.75
C SER A 26 -21.58 5.07 41.40
N SER A 27 -21.58 5.47 40.15
CA SER A 27 -22.65 6.22 39.53
C SER A 27 -22.75 5.93 38.06
N LYS A 28 -23.86 5.37 37.71
CA LYS A 28 -24.38 5.04 36.41
C LYS A 28 -24.64 6.33 35.64
N SER A 29 -23.96 6.53 34.51
CA SER A 29 -24.43 7.41 33.46
C SER A 29 -23.87 6.95 32.14
N ASN A 30 -24.80 6.59 31.25
CA ASN A 30 -24.55 6.29 29.86
C ASN A 30 -23.90 7.52 29.20
N ASN A 31 -22.73 7.35 28.64
CA ASN A 31 -22.36 8.12 27.45
C ASN A 31 -21.36 7.36 26.63
N THR A 32 -21.79 6.98 25.46
CA THR A 32 -21.06 6.39 24.36
C THR A 32 -19.98 7.37 23.90
N ASN A 33 -18.73 7.09 24.21
CA ASN A 33 -17.61 7.63 23.48
C ASN A 33 -16.60 6.51 23.27
N SER A 34 -16.78 5.82 22.17
CA SER A 34 -15.78 4.97 21.56
C SER A 34 -14.61 5.83 21.09
N SER A 35 -13.58 5.93 21.91
CA SER A 35 -12.29 6.46 21.50
C SER A 35 -11.63 5.44 20.57
N SER A 36 -11.71 5.74 19.30
CA SER A 36 -11.20 4.99 18.17
C SER A 36 -9.66 5.00 18.12
N SER A 37 -9.05 3.92 18.54
CA SER A 37 -7.68 3.56 18.17
C SER A 37 -7.69 2.64 16.94
N SER A 38 -8.22 3.10 15.80
CA SER A 38 -8.34 2.27 14.59
C SER A 38 -8.19 3.04 13.28
N SER A 39 -7.32 4.07 13.24
CA SER A 39 -7.27 4.91 12.06
C SER A 39 -6.53 4.27 10.85
N SER A 40 -5.59 3.36 11.04
CA SER A 40 -4.84 2.77 9.92
C SER A 40 -5.60 1.63 9.23
N THR A 41 -6.18 0.70 9.98
CA THR A 41 -6.90 -0.44 9.40
C THR A 41 -8.15 0.01 8.63
N GLY A 42 -8.89 1.01 9.15
CA GLY A 42 -10.08 1.54 8.48
C GLY A 42 -9.79 2.22 7.14
N ILE A 43 -8.68 2.92 7.01
CA ILE A 43 -8.26 3.57 5.75
C ILE A 43 -7.96 2.52 4.67
N PHE A 44 -7.32 1.41 5.03
CA PHE A 44 -6.95 0.37 4.06
C PHE A 44 -8.12 -0.52 3.65
N VAL A 45 -9.07 -0.79 4.53
CA VAL A 45 -10.32 -1.46 4.18
C VAL A 45 -11.11 -0.59 3.20
N ASN A 46 -11.22 0.71 3.46
CA ASN A 46 -11.87 1.65 2.56
C ASN A 46 -11.16 1.72 1.19
N LEU A 47 -9.82 1.71 1.15
CA LEU A 47 -9.07 1.72 -0.10
C LEU A 47 -9.31 0.44 -0.93
N LYS A 48 -9.36 -0.73 -0.30
CA LYS A 48 -9.70 -1.99 -0.98
C LYS A 48 -11.08 -1.95 -1.61
N GLU A 49 -12.07 -1.41 -0.91
CA GLU A 49 -13.43 -1.23 -1.42
C GLU A 49 -13.46 -0.23 -2.58
N GLN A 50 -12.75 0.88 -2.49
CA GLN A 50 -12.67 1.89 -3.56
C GLN A 50 -11.96 1.37 -4.82
N LEU A 51 -11.06 0.43 -4.71
CA LEU A 51 -10.37 -0.22 -5.84
C LEU A 51 -11.23 -1.31 -6.49
N ASN A 52 -12.15 -1.92 -5.74
CA ASN A 52 -12.90 -3.09 -6.19
C ASN A 52 -13.72 -2.81 -7.45
N GLY A 53 -13.52 -3.64 -8.47
CA GLY A 53 -14.21 -3.54 -9.77
C GLY A 53 -13.66 -2.46 -10.70
N ARG A 54 -12.58 -1.78 -10.32
CA ARG A 54 -11.92 -0.76 -11.15
C ARG A 54 -10.70 -1.33 -11.86
N GLU A 55 -10.46 -0.79 -13.05
CA GLU A 55 -9.25 -1.03 -13.84
C GLU A 55 -8.66 0.34 -14.23
N PHE A 56 -7.35 0.46 -14.08
CA PHE A 56 -6.60 1.67 -14.31
C PHE A 56 -5.55 1.43 -15.39
N ILE A 57 -5.42 2.38 -16.30
CA ILE A 57 -4.46 2.32 -17.41
C ILE A 57 -3.28 3.24 -17.10
N ILE A 58 -2.07 2.77 -17.37
CA ILE A 58 -0.86 3.51 -17.12
C ILE A 58 -0.77 4.78 -17.96
N VAL A 59 -0.30 5.86 -17.32
CA VAL A 59 -0.01 7.14 -17.97
C VAL A 59 1.45 7.56 -17.79
N THR A 60 2.23 6.79 -17.03
CA THR A 60 3.68 7.00 -16.92
C THR A 60 4.34 6.74 -18.26
N GLU A 61 5.15 7.68 -18.71
CA GLU A 61 5.91 7.56 -19.97
C GLU A 61 6.84 6.36 -19.98
N GLY A 62 7.12 5.85 -21.18
CA GLY A 62 8.01 4.72 -21.37
C GLY A 62 7.34 3.37 -21.22
N TYR A 63 6.06 3.27 -20.93
CA TYR A 63 5.29 2.02 -20.88
C TYR A 63 4.30 1.93 -22.04
N ASN A 64 3.92 0.69 -22.40
CA ASN A 64 2.85 0.48 -23.36
C ASN A 64 1.55 1.11 -22.84
N SER A 65 0.87 1.91 -23.66
CA SER A 65 -0.36 2.63 -23.31
C SER A 65 -1.55 1.72 -22.93
N LYS A 66 -1.45 0.42 -23.16
CA LYS A 66 -2.44 -0.60 -22.74
C LYS A 66 -2.08 -1.25 -21.41
N THR A 67 -0.89 -0.95 -20.84
CA THR A 67 -0.51 -1.49 -19.54
C THR A 67 -1.52 -1.07 -18.49
N SER A 68 -2.05 -2.03 -17.75
CA SER A 68 -3.16 -1.79 -16.83
C SER A 68 -3.02 -2.58 -15.53
N ILE A 69 -3.74 -2.12 -14.51
CA ILE A 69 -3.93 -2.80 -13.24
C ILE A 69 -5.40 -2.72 -12.84
N GLY A 70 -6.01 -3.86 -12.56
CA GLY A 70 -7.39 -3.96 -12.13
C GLY A 70 -7.54 -4.77 -10.84
N PHE A 71 -8.63 -4.51 -10.12
CA PHE A 71 -8.89 -5.12 -8.82
C PHE A 71 -10.31 -5.68 -8.78
N LYS A 72 -10.46 -6.92 -8.28
CA LYS A 72 -11.75 -7.56 -8.06
C LYS A 72 -11.70 -8.46 -6.84
N GLY A 73 -12.37 -8.05 -5.75
CA GLY A 73 -12.27 -8.73 -4.46
C GLY A 73 -10.84 -8.70 -3.93
N ASP A 74 -10.23 -9.85 -3.79
CA ASP A 74 -8.83 -10.05 -3.40
C ASP A 74 -7.89 -10.37 -4.59
N ARG A 75 -8.40 -10.25 -5.81
CA ARG A 75 -7.63 -10.49 -7.04
C ARG A 75 -7.16 -9.19 -7.66
N VAL A 76 -5.93 -9.22 -8.14
CA VAL A 76 -5.34 -8.22 -9.03
C VAL A 76 -5.13 -8.84 -10.41
N TYR A 77 -5.34 -8.07 -11.45
CA TYR A 77 -5.17 -8.52 -12.83
C TYR A 77 -4.82 -7.31 -13.72
N GLY A 78 -4.35 -7.59 -14.91
CA GLY A 78 -4.08 -6.52 -15.88
C GLY A 78 -3.31 -6.99 -17.10
N PHE A 79 -2.73 -6.01 -17.78
CA PHE A 79 -1.88 -6.21 -18.95
C PHE A 79 -0.52 -5.57 -18.65
N SER A 80 0.56 -6.32 -18.82
CA SER A 80 1.92 -5.91 -18.45
C SER A 80 2.72 -5.26 -19.60
N GLY A 81 2.08 -5.10 -20.75
CA GLY A 81 2.69 -4.57 -21.98
C GLY A 81 2.75 -5.60 -23.11
N ILE A 82 2.90 -6.87 -22.79
CA ILE A 82 2.86 -8.01 -23.73
C ILE A 82 1.83 -9.02 -23.24
N ASN A 83 1.92 -9.42 -21.97
CA ASN A 83 1.14 -10.48 -21.38
C ASN A 83 0.03 -9.96 -20.48
N ARG A 84 -1.02 -10.76 -20.34
CA ARG A 84 -1.96 -10.58 -19.24
C ARG A 84 -1.38 -11.20 -18.00
N TYR A 85 -1.57 -10.54 -16.87
CA TYR A 85 -1.19 -11.07 -15.57
C TYR A 85 -2.39 -11.12 -14.63
N PHE A 86 -2.32 -12.01 -13.67
CA PHE A 86 -3.29 -12.13 -12.60
C PHE A 86 -2.62 -12.66 -11.33
N GLY A 87 -3.16 -12.29 -10.21
CA GLY A 87 -2.63 -12.70 -8.92
C GLY A 87 -3.61 -12.38 -7.81
N THR A 88 -3.14 -12.46 -6.59
CA THR A 88 -3.87 -12.05 -5.40
C THR A 88 -3.19 -10.84 -4.76
N TYR A 89 -3.94 -10.09 -3.96
CA TYR A 89 -3.38 -9.07 -3.10
C TYR A 89 -4.06 -9.09 -1.74
N GLN A 90 -3.33 -8.66 -0.73
CA GLN A 90 -3.79 -8.52 0.63
C GLN A 90 -3.40 -7.15 1.18
N VAL A 91 -4.12 -6.72 2.20
CA VAL A 91 -3.74 -5.56 3.01
C VAL A 91 -3.29 -6.09 4.37
N SER A 92 -2.04 -5.87 4.72
CA SER A 92 -1.47 -6.29 5.99
C SER A 92 -0.52 -5.22 6.52
N GLY A 93 -0.65 -4.86 7.80
CA GLY A 93 0.20 -3.85 8.43
C GLY A 93 0.22 -2.50 7.71
N GLY A 94 -0.88 -2.13 7.05
CA GLY A 94 -0.97 -0.89 6.29
C GLY A 94 -0.28 -0.90 4.93
N LYS A 95 0.12 -2.07 4.41
CA LYS A 95 0.76 -2.25 3.10
C LYS A 95 -0.06 -3.17 2.21
N PHE A 96 0.06 -2.98 0.91
CA PHE A 96 -0.42 -3.93 -0.07
C PHE A 96 0.66 -4.98 -0.33
N ILE A 97 0.27 -6.24 -0.23
CA ILE A 97 1.13 -7.40 -0.50
C ILE A 97 0.52 -8.11 -1.70
N PHE A 98 1.25 -8.11 -2.81
CA PHE A 98 0.88 -8.89 -3.99
C PHE A 98 1.45 -10.31 -3.86
N GLY A 99 0.61 -11.30 -4.19
CA GLY A 99 1.04 -12.69 -4.33
C GLY A 99 1.82 -12.93 -5.63
N GLU A 100 2.10 -14.19 -5.91
CA GLU A 100 2.72 -14.57 -7.18
C GLU A 100 1.78 -14.25 -8.35
N PHE A 101 2.39 -13.76 -9.44
CA PHE A 101 1.66 -13.49 -10.67
C PHE A 101 1.70 -14.69 -11.62
N GLY A 102 0.53 -15.11 -12.07
CA GLY A 102 0.40 -15.92 -13.27
C GLY A 102 0.41 -15.01 -14.50
N LEU A 103 1.05 -15.48 -15.58
CA LEU A 103 1.19 -14.73 -16.83
C LEU A 103 0.78 -15.59 -18.02
N THR A 104 0.22 -14.97 -19.06
CA THR A 104 0.24 -15.59 -20.39
C THR A 104 1.66 -15.56 -20.94
N THR A 105 1.94 -16.39 -21.96
CA THR A 105 3.30 -16.54 -22.51
C THR A 105 3.32 -16.14 -23.99
N LEU A 106 3.04 -14.88 -24.27
CA LEU A 106 3.15 -14.35 -25.62
C LEU A 106 4.59 -13.84 -25.85
N PRO A 107 5.19 -14.11 -27.01
CA PRO A 107 6.50 -13.57 -27.36
C PRO A 107 6.41 -12.06 -27.64
N GLY A 108 7.45 -11.33 -27.25
CA GLY A 108 7.62 -9.90 -27.53
C GLY A 108 9.04 -9.58 -27.95
N SER A 109 9.29 -8.33 -28.32
CA SER A 109 10.67 -7.85 -28.50
C SER A 109 11.44 -7.92 -27.20
N GLN A 110 12.76 -7.97 -27.26
CA GLN A 110 13.63 -8.02 -26.08
C GLN A 110 13.37 -6.81 -25.15
N GLU A 111 13.17 -5.63 -25.72
CA GLU A 111 12.88 -4.41 -24.96
C GLU A 111 11.53 -4.52 -24.25
N ALA A 112 10.50 -4.97 -24.95
CA ALA A 112 9.16 -5.11 -24.39
C ALA A 112 9.13 -6.16 -23.27
N MET A 113 9.84 -7.27 -23.42
CA MET A 113 9.98 -8.29 -22.38
C MET A 113 10.73 -7.76 -21.15
N THR A 114 11.79 -6.98 -21.36
CA THR A 114 12.53 -6.33 -20.28
C THR A 114 11.63 -5.35 -19.50
N GLN A 115 10.83 -4.59 -20.24
CA GLN A 115 9.88 -3.63 -19.65
C GLN A 115 8.78 -4.32 -18.86
N GLU A 116 8.25 -5.43 -19.37
CA GLU A 116 7.27 -6.27 -18.65
C GLU A 116 7.84 -6.78 -17.32
N LEU A 117 9.04 -7.35 -17.35
CA LEU A 117 9.69 -7.85 -16.12
C LEU A 117 9.88 -6.72 -15.11
N LYS A 118 10.35 -5.56 -15.56
CA LYS A 118 10.52 -4.38 -14.71
C LYS A 118 9.19 -3.91 -14.11
N PHE A 119 8.11 -3.89 -14.90
CA PHE A 119 6.78 -3.52 -14.43
C PHE A 119 6.29 -4.47 -13.33
N LEU A 120 6.38 -5.79 -13.57
CA LEU A 120 5.96 -6.81 -12.60
C LEU A 120 6.80 -6.79 -11.33
N ASP A 121 8.10 -6.50 -11.45
CA ASP A 121 8.98 -6.32 -10.30
C ASP A 121 8.57 -5.11 -9.45
N ILE A 122 8.25 -3.98 -10.07
CA ILE A 122 7.73 -2.80 -9.37
C ILE A 122 6.41 -3.12 -8.64
N LEU A 123 5.51 -3.91 -9.25
CA LEU A 123 4.30 -4.36 -8.57
C LEU A 123 4.63 -5.20 -7.33
N LYS A 124 5.49 -6.20 -7.44
CA LYS A 124 5.88 -7.07 -6.32
C LYS A 124 6.59 -6.31 -5.21
N ASN A 125 7.47 -5.40 -5.57
CA ASN A 125 8.28 -4.60 -4.65
C ASN A 125 7.63 -3.24 -4.35
N ASN A 126 6.30 -3.15 -4.35
CA ASN A 126 5.63 -1.90 -4.01
C ASN A 126 5.77 -1.58 -2.52
N LYS A 127 5.97 -0.30 -2.24
CA LYS A 127 5.98 0.27 -0.90
C LYS A 127 4.59 0.74 -0.47
N SER A 128 3.87 1.34 -1.42
CA SER A 128 2.53 1.88 -1.17
C SER A 128 1.73 2.06 -2.44
N ILE A 129 0.41 2.01 -2.29
CA ILE A 129 -0.56 2.40 -3.32
C ILE A 129 -1.38 3.57 -2.78
N LYS A 130 -1.55 4.61 -3.57
CA LYS A 130 -2.35 5.78 -3.26
C LYS A 130 -3.42 5.96 -4.34
N LEU A 131 -4.67 6.11 -3.91
CA LEU A 131 -5.79 6.43 -4.79
C LEU A 131 -6.26 7.85 -4.50
N SER A 132 -6.39 8.67 -5.55
CA SER A 132 -6.92 10.03 -5.48
C SER A 132 -7.88 10.24 -6.66
N GLY A 133 -9.17 10.13 -6.39
CA GLY A 133 -10.21 10.21 -7.42
C GLY A 133 -10.07 9.12 -8.48
N ASP A 134 -9.70 9.50 -9.68
CA ASP A 134 -9.47 8.61 -10.83
C ASP A 134 -8.04 8.15 -10.98
N THR A 135 -7.14 8.67 -10.19
CA THR A 135 -5.70 8.44 -10.31
C THR A 135 -5.21 7.48 -9.24
N LEU A 136 -4.60 6.39 -9.68
CA LEU A 136 -3.90 5.42 -8.84
C LEU A 136 -2.40 5.63 -9.02
N THR A 137 -1.69 5.86 -7.92
CA THR A 137 -0.23 5.93 -7.89
C THR A 137 0.32 4.75 -7.12
N LEU A 138 1.24 4.02 -7.73
CA LEU A 138 1.98 2.94 -7.10
C LEU A 138 3.43 3.39 -6.93
N ILE A 139 3.97 3.24 -5.73
CA ILE A 139 5.34 3.62 -5.40
C ILE A 139 6.10 2.35 -5.02
N SER A 140 7.23 2.10 -5.70
CA SER A 140 8.11 0.98 -5.38
C SER A 140 8.97 1.26 -4.15
N THR A 141 9.62 0.23 -3.62
CA THR A 141 10.62 0.36 -2.55
C THR A 141 11.82 1.21 -2.97
N GLU A 142 12.11 1.28 -4.26
CA GLU A 142 13.18 2.11 -4.86
C GLU A 142 12.74 3.55 -5.15
N GLY A 143 11.47 3.88 -4.87
CA GLY A 143 10.92 5.21 -5.13
C GLY A 143 10.47 5.46 -6.57
N ILE A 144 10.37 4.41 -7.40
CA ILE A 144 9.81 4.52 -8.75
C ILE A 144 8.30 4.67 -8.64
N GLU A 145 7.74 5.68 -9.30
CA GLU A 145 6.31 5.93 -9.33
C GLU A 145 5.70 5.46 -10.66
N LEU A 146 4.65 4.65 -10.57
CA LEU A 146 3.77 4.33 -11.68
C LEU A 146 2.43 5.00 -11.47
N ILE A 147 2.03 5.82 -12.41
CA ILE A 147 0.77 6.56 -12.37
C ILE A 147 -0.21 5.94 -13.37
N PHE A 148 -1.42 5.69 -12.90
CA PHE A 148 -2.48 5.09 -13.70
C PHE A 148 -3.75 5.93 -13.58
N LYS A 149 -4.59 5.90 -14.61
CA LYS A 149 -5.90 6.56 -14.61
C LYS A 149 -7.01 5.58 -14.89
N ASP A 150 -8.15 5.78 -14.21
CA ASP A 150 -9.39 5.06 -14.48
C ASP A 150 -10.09 5.67 -15.70
N PRO A 151 -10.17 4.95 -16.81
CA PRO A 151 -10.79 5.49 -18.04
C PRO A 151 -12.29 5.70 -17.89
N LYS A 152 -12.95 5.04 -16.94
CA LYS A 152 -14.40 5.17 -16.73
C LYS A 152 -14.77 6.45 -15.97
N ALA A 153 -13.86 6.98 -15.15
CA ALA A 153 -14.14 8.20 -14.40
C ALA A 153 -14.27 9.44 -15.31
N ALA A 154 -13.58 9.46 -16.45
CA ALA A 154 -13.67 10.54 -17.42
C ALA A 154 -15.06 10.65 -18.09
N VAL A 155 -15.79 9.53 -18.18
CA VAL A 155 -17.12 9.50 -18.84
C VAL A 155 -18.24 10.06 -17.94
N THR A 156 -18.02 10.05 -16.63
CA THR A 156 -19.06 10.46 -15.65
C THR A 156 -19.11 11.99 -15.46
N GLN A 157 -18.14 12.75 -15.93
CA GLN A 157 -18.09 14.21 -15.77
C GLN A 157 -18.78 15.00 -16.90
N ASN A 158 -19.25 14.32 -17.95
CA ASN A 158 -19.90 14.95 -19.11
C ASN A 158 -21.43 14.68 -19.18
N LYS A 159 -22.12 14.51 -18.03
CA LYS A 159 -23.56 14.31 -17.97
C LYS A 159 -24.25 15.35 -17.11
#